data_ff7f5f0605b4d338ec5144bf902cafce
#
_entry.id   ff7f5f0605b4d338ec5144bf902cafce
#
_cell.length_a   1.000
_cell.length_b   1.000
_cell.length_c   1.000
_cell.angle_alpha   90.00
_cell.angle_beta   90.00
_cell.angle_gamma   90.00
#
_symmetry.space_group_name_H-M   'P 1'
#
loop_
_entity.id
_entity.type
_entity.pdbx_description
1 polymer ?
#
loop_
_entity_poly.entity_id
_entity_poly.type
_entity_poly.pdbx_seq_one_letter_code
_entity_poly.pdbx_strand_id
1 'polypeptide(L)'
;MLTAQRVAQDLDGELIGDSEIHINSVCKIDAGTKDAISFLANPKYEQFLETTEAGVVLVKTDQVLPSRKDITFIKVKDPYTSFCIILGKYFNPVSHPKGISEKCHVNGNIDIIEGLYLGEFSVIGKNVSLGRNVKIYPQAFIGDNCTIGENTVIYSGVKIYSETKIGNNCTIHSGTVIGSDGFGFALQNDGTYIKIPQVGNVILEDDVEIGANCTIDRATMGSTILRRGVKLDNLIQVAHNVEIGKNTVIAAQAGISGSVKLGDNCVIGGQVGFVGHITIADGTQIGAQSGIPKSITEPGKQWIGSPIMPLKEAFKAQVIYRKLPELDTRVNNLEKNK
;
A
#
# COMPACT_ATOMS: atom_id res chain seq x y z
N MET A 1 -7.59 26.98 16.66
CA MET A 1 -6.16 26.82 16.43
C MET A 1 -5.68 25.56 17.12
N LEU A 2 -4.74 24.85 16.56
CA LEU A 2 -4.15 23.66 17.18
C LEU A 2 -3.06 24.09 18.17
N THR A 3 -3.12 23.62 19.42
CA THR A 3 -2.10 23.90 20.45
C THR A 3 -1.41 22.61 20.88
N ALA A 4 -0.23 22.72 21.49
CA ALA A 4 0.49 21.59 22.06
C ALA A 4 -0.37 20.84 23.10
N GLN A 5 -1.13 21.56 23.93
CA GLN A 5 -2.09 20.99 24.88
C GLN A 5 -3.13 20.11 24.19
N ARG A 6 -3.68 20.57 23.07
CA ARG A 6 -4.70 19.81 22.33
C ARG A 6 -4.12 18.53 21.71
N VAL A 7 -2.90 18.62 21.17
CA VAL A 7 -2.19 17.45 20.64
C VAL A 7 -1.92 16.42 21.73
N ALA A 8 -1.42 16.85 22.89
CA ALA A 8 -1.17 15.98 24.03
C ALA A 8 -2.45 15.27 24.49
N GLN A 9 -3.58 16.00 24.60
CA GLN A 9 -4.88 15.40 24.94
C GLN A 9 -5.35 14.36 23.92
N ASP A 10 -5.24 14.66 22.62
CA ASP A 10 -5.69 13.75 21.56
C ASP A 10 -4.85 12.46 21.47
N LEU A 11 -3.61 12.51 21.93
CA LEU A 11 -2.68 11.38 21.92
C LEU A 11 -2.53 10.67 23.27
N ASP A 12 -3.24 11.14 24.30
CA ASP A 12 -3.04 10.69 25.69
C ASP A 12 -1.56 10.74 26.10
N GLY A 13 -0.88 11.84 25.70
CA GLY A 13 0.55 12.06 25.87
C GLY A 13 0.90 12.99 27.03
N GLU A 14 2.07 12.78 27.65
CA GLU A 14 2.62 13.66 28.68
C GLU A 14 3.28 14.88 28.04
N LEU A 15 2.78 16.08 28.36
CA LEU A 15 3.30 17.36 27.85
C LEU A 15 4.39 17.91 28.78
N ILE A 16 5.53 18.29 28.24
CA ILE A 16 6.68 18.89 28.92
C ILE A 16 7.07 20.15 28.17
N GLY A 17 6.79 21.31 28.73
CA GLY A 17 7.06 22.62 28.14
C GLY A 17 5.82 23.52 28.08
N ASP A 18 5.75 24.40 27.10
CA ASP A 18 4.67 25.37 26.93
C ASP A 18 3.45 24.72 26.25
N SER A 19 2.34 24.66 26.95
CA SER A 19 1.05 24.11 26.51
C SER A 19 0.37 24.94 25.42
N GLU A 20 0.66 26.23 25.37
CA GLU A 20 -0.03 27.20 24.53
C GLU A 20 0.64 27.41 23.16
N ILE A 21 1.75 26.74 22.90
CA ILE A 21 2.37 26.83 21.57
C ILE A 21 1.35 26.47 20.48
N HIS A 22 1.17 27.39 19.55
CA HIS A 22 0.35 27.18 18.36
C HIS A 22 1.09 26.38 17.31
N ILE A 23 0.41 25.39 16.73
CA ILE A 23 0.96 24.51 15.71
C ILE A 23 0.23 24.77 14.39
N ASN A 24 0.94 25.33 13.42
CA ASN A 24 0.39 25.68 12.11
C ASN A 24 0.92 24.77 10.97
N SER A 25 2.01 24.05 11.23
CA SER A 25 2.69 23.24 10.22
C SER A 25 3.32 21.99 10.80
N VAL A 26 3.78 21.12 9.91
CA VAL A 26 4.56 19.92 10.23
C VAL A 26 5.93 20.04 9.58
N CYS A 27 6.96 19.50 10.23
CA CYS A 27 8.32 19.58 9.69
C CYS A 27 9.13 18.31 9.95
N LYS A 28 10.26 18.19 9.25
CA LYS A 28 11.30 17.22 9.63
C LYS A 28 12.00 17.74 10.90
N ILE A 29 12.52 16.80 11.69
CA ILE A 29 13.17 17.15 12.96
C ILE A 29 14.42 18.04 12.80
N ASP A 30 15.09 17.97 11.64
CA ASP A 30 16.29 18.71 11.29
C ASP A 30 16.00 20.06 10.58
N ALA A 31 14.73 20.38 10.31
CA ALA A 31 14.34 21.55 9.52
C ALA A 31 13.08 22.25 10.08
N GLY A 32 12.96 22.34 11.40
CA GLY A 32 11.78 22.85 12.07
C GLY A 32 11.66 24.38 12.08
N THR A 33 10.45 24.84 12.42
CA THR A 33 10.13 26.23 12.80
C THR A 33 9.34 26.23 14.11
N LYS A 34 9.32 27.34 14.82
CA LYS A 34 8.70 27.45 16.17
C LYS A 34 7.21 27.13 16.21
N ASP A 35 6.53 27.24 15.09
CA ASP A 35 5.10 26.93 14.91
C ASP A 35 4.85 25.55 14.27
N ALA A 36 5.88 24.69 14.19
CA ALA A 36 5.78 23.39 13.60
C ALA A 36 5.86 22.25 14.63
N ILE A 37 5.19 21.14 14.32
CA ILE A 37 5.30 19.88 15.05
C ILE A 37 6.14 18.89 14.26
N SER A 38 7.04 18.19 14.96
CA SER A 38 7.87 17.10 14.47
C SER A 38 7.78 15.86 15.36
N PHE A 39 8.51 14.81 15.01
CA PHE A 39 8.59 13.59 15.81
C PHE A 39 9.96 12.93 15.74
N LEU A 40 10.32 12.19 16.80
CA LEU A 40 11.49 11.33 16.85
C LEU A 40 11.05 9.87 17.06
N ALA A 41 11.10 9.06 15.99
CA ALA A 41 10.86 7.62 16.06
C ALA A 41 12.14 6.79 15.86
N ASN A 42 13.07 7.28 15.04
CA ASN A 42 14.31 6.57 14.75
C ASN A 42 15.48 7.14 15.58
N PRO A 43 16.17 6.32 16.39
CA PRO A 43 17.29 6.77 17.22
C PRO A 43 18.44 7.44 16.47
N LYS A 44 18.61 7.15 15.18
CA LYS A 44 19.62 7.82 14.33
C LYS A 44 19.46 9.35 14.25
N TYR A 45 18.26 9.86 14.52
CA TYR A 45 17.92 11.27 14.48
C TYR A 45 17.91 11.93 15.86
N GLU A 46 18.26 11.21 16.93
CA GLU A 46 18.25 11.69 18.32
C GLU A 46 19.11 12.93 18.51
N GLN A 47 20.24 13.02 17.82
CA GLN A 47 21.12 14.20 17.84
C GLN A 47 20.41 15.49 17.47
N PHE A 48 19.34 15.44 16.66
CA PHE A 48 18.60 16.63 16.26
C PHE A 48 17.69 17.19 17.36
N LEU A 49 17.46 16.46 18.47
CA LEU A 49 16.75 17.02 19.62
C LEU A 49 17.47 18.23 20.22
N GLU A 50 18.83 18.28 20.11
CA GLU A 50 19.62 19.39 20.59
C GLU A 50 19.57 20.64 19.68
N THR A 51 19.29 20.45 18.39
CA THR A 51 19.42 21.51 17.38
C THR A 51 18.13 21.86 16.65
N THR A 52 17.07 21.05 16.77
CA THR A 52 15.79 21.33 16.10
C THR A 52 15.21 22.67 16.50
N GLU A 53 14.60 23.36 15.54
CA GLU A 53 13.80 24.58 15.77
C GLU A 53 12.30 24.32 15.79
N ALA A 54 11.88 23.03 15.73
CA ALA A 54 10.48 22.67 15.86
C ALA A 54 9.94 23.08 17.24
N GLY A 55 8.81 23.79 17.29
CA GLY A 55 8.19 24.21 18.56
C GLY A 55 7.66 23.05 19.38
N VAL A 56 7.21 21.97 18.73
CA VAL A 56 6.70 20.76 19.38
C VAL A 56 7.32 19.52 18.79
N VAL A 57 7.78 18.58 19.63
CA VAL A 57 8.35 17.29 19.17
C VAL A 57 7.69 16.13 19.92
N LEU A 58 7.12 15.18 19.16
CA LEU A 58 6.65 13.92 19.71
C LEU A 58 7.83 12.98 19.93
N VAL A 59 7.97 12.45 21.14
CA VAL A 59 9.05 11.54 21.53
C VAL A 59 8.53 10.33 22.28
N LYS A 60 9.33 9.26 22.38
CA LYS A 60 8.94 8.10 23.20
C LYS A 60 8.86 8.45 24.68
N THR A 61 8.03 7.70 25.42
CA THR A 61 7.85 7.87 26.87
C THR A 61 9.15 7.77 27.66
N ASP A 62 10.09 6.93 27.24
CA ASP A 62 11.39 6.71 27.86
C ASP A 62 12.52 7.59 27.31
N GLN A 63 12.21 8.49 26.34
CA GLN A 63 13.21 9.37 25.73
C GLN A 63 13.83 10.30 26.77
N VAL A 64 15.17 10.34 26.82
CA VAL A 64 15.92 11.36 27.56
C VAL A 64 15.82 12.67 26.81
N LEU A 65 15.36 13.71 27.46
CA LEU A 65 15.18 15.02 26.88
C LEU A 65 16.40 15.91 27.07
N PRO A 66 16.76 16.73 26.08
CA PRO A 66 17.79 17.75 26.24
C PRO A 66 17.38 18.83 27.23
N SER A 67 18.36 19.54 27.82
CA SER A 67 18.11 20.63 28.77
C SER A 67 17.63 21.93 28.09
N ARG A 68 16.73 21.80 27.11
CA ARG A 68 16.16 22.92 26.33
C ARG A 68 14.78 23.30 26.87
N LYS A 69 14.53 24.63 27.02
CA LYS A 69 13.26 25.18 27.46
C LYS A 69 12.47 25.89 26.34
N ASP A 70 13.06 26.00 25.18
CA ASP A 70 12.49 26.66 24.01
C ASP A 70 11.70 25.75 23.09
N ILE A 71 11.59 24.46 23.47
CA ILE A 71 10.84 23.42 22.76
C ILE A 71 9.87 22.74 23.72
N THR A 72 8.69 22.41 23.24
CA THR A 72 7.73 21.56 23.95
C THR A 72 7.82 20.14 23.46
N PHE A 73 7.98 19.20 24.38
CA PHE A 73 7.97 17.78 24.11
C PHE A 73 6.63 17.16 24.51
N ILE A 74 6.14 16.22 23.71
CA ILE A 74 4.98 15.40 24.04
C ILE A 74 5.43 13.94 24.03
N LYS A 75 5.47 13.31 25.20
CA LYS A 75 5.85 11.90 25.34
C LYS A 75 4.68 11.00 25.02
N VAL A 76 4.87 10.08 24.08
CA VAL A 76 3.86 9.13 23.61
C VAL A 76 4.46 7.73 23.48
N LYS A 77 3.63 6.70 23.46
CA LYS A 77 4.10 5.30 23.32
C LYS A 77 4.80 5.05 21.98
N ASP A 78 4.21 5.54 20.89
CA ASP A 78 4.75 5.43 19.54
C ASP A 78 4.67 6.79 18.82
N PRO A 79 5.78 7.54 18.72
CA PRO A 79 5.81 8.84 18.06
C PRO A 79 5.42 8.82 16.60
N TYR A 80 5.76 7.73 15.87
CA TYR A 80 5.44 7.63 14.45
C TYR A 80 3.94 7.49 14.21
N THR A 81 3.30 6.53 14.87
CA THR A 81 1.85 6.34 14.80
C THR A 81 1.10 7.57 15.31
N SER A 82 1.57 8.17 16.41
CA SER A 82 1.00 9.41 16.96
C SER A 82 1.07 10.56 15.97
N PHE A 83 2.20 10.73 15.28
CA PHE A 83 2.35 11.76 14.26
C PHE A 83 1.40 11.52 13.07
N CYS A 84 1.24 10.27 12.60
CA CYS A 84 0.28 9.92 11.56
C CYS A 84 -1.17 10.28 11.94
N ILE A 85 -1.56 10.06 13.21
CA ILE A 85 -2.89 10.45 13.73
C ILE A 85 -3.07 11.97 13.63
N ILE A 86 -2.09 12.75 14.08
CA ILE A 86 -2.14 14.22 14.03
C ILE A 86 -2.16 14.72 12.59
N LEU A 87 -1.34 14.14 11.69
CA LEU A 87 -1.38 14.48 10.27
C LEU A 87 -2.77 14.27 9.68
N GLY A 88 -3.36 13.10 9.90
CA GLY A 88 -4.70 12.78 9.40
C GLY A 88 -5.79 13.69 9.95
N LYS A 89 -5.71 14.05 11.25
CA LYS A 89 -6.74 14.84 11.94
C LYS A 89 -6.68 16.33 11.63
N TYR A 90 -5.49 16.90 11.52
CA TYR A 90 -5.30 18.35 11.49
C TYR A 90 -4.61 18.90 10.23
N PHE A 91 -3.83 18.08 9.55
CA PHE A 91 -3.03 18.50 8.39
C PHE A 91 -3.39 17.78 7.11
N ASN A 92 -4.43 16.92 7.13
CA ASN A 92 -4.92 16.29 5.90
C ASN A 92 -5.74 17.31 5.10
N PRO A 93 -5.21 17.84 3.98
CA PRO A 93 -5.90 18.87 3.20
C PRO A 93 -7.02 18.31 2.32
N VAL A 94 -7.27 17.00 2.31
CA VAL A 94 -8.17 16.38 1.33
C VAL A 94 -9.62 16.59 1.75
N SER A 95 -10.17 17.74 1.37
CA SER A 95 -11.61 17.94 1.33
C SER A 95 -12.14 17.38 0.01
N HIS A 96 -12.84 16.27 0.08
CA HIS A 96 -13.48 15.71 -1.10
C HIS A 96 -14.70 16.53 -1.51
N PRO A 97 -14.89 16.84 -2.81
CA PRO A 97 -16.07 17.53 -3.31
C PRO A 97 -17.34 16.69 -3.12
N LYS A 98 -18.49 17.34 -3.29
CA LYS A 98 -19.82 16.71 -3.27
C LYS A 98 -20.60 17.12 -4.52
N GLY A 99 -21.59 16.31 -4.90
CA GLY A 99 -22.48 16.59 -6.01
C GLY A 99 -22.14 15.80 -7.27
N ILE A 100 -23.02 15.88 -8.24
CA ILE A 100 -22.91 15.19 -9.52
C ILE A 100 -22.67 16.24 -10.60
N SER A 101 -21.58 16.12 -11.36
CA SER A 101 -21.29 17.00 -12.48
C SER A 101 -22.31 16.79 -13.61
N GLU A 102 -22.79 17.88 -14.22
CA GLU A 102 -23.64 17.82 -15.42
C GLU A 102 -22.96 17.13 -16.61
N LYS A 103 -21.64 17.06 -16.60
CA LYS A 103 -20.84 16.36 -17.63
C LYS A 103 -20.54 14.90 -17.28
N CYS A 104 -21.09 14.37 -16.20
CA CYS A 104 -21.03 12.94 -15.86
C CYS A 104 -22.08 12.20 -16.70
N HIS A 105 -21.73 11.01 -17.20
CA HIS A 105 -22.68 10.14 -17.90
C HIS A 105 -23.08 8.97 -17.00
N VAL A 106 -24.39 8.85 -16.77
CA VAL A 106 -24.96 7.77 -15.94
C VAL A 106 -25.94 6.96 -16.80
N ASN A 107 -25.65 5.67 -16.97
CA ASN A 107 -26.52 4.72 -17.66
C ASN A 107 -27.59 4.15 -16.71
N GLY A 108 -28.74 4.80 -16.62
CA GLY A 108 -29.85 4.38 -15.74
C GLY A 108 -30.08 5.34 -14.59
N ASN A 109 -30.77 4.87 -13.59
CA ASN A 109 -31.04 5.67 -12.39
C ASN A 109 -29.98 5.34 -11.32
N ILE A 110 -29.40 6.38 -10.75
CA ILE A 110 -28.59 6.28 -9.53
C ILE A 110 -29.35 6.97 -8.42
N ASP A 111 -29.48 6.31 -7.29
CA ASP A 111 -29.98 6.94 -6.07
C ASP A 111 -29.00 8.05 -5.69
N ILE A 112 -29.53 9.25 -5.48
CA ILE A 112 -28.73 10.36 -4.95
C ILE A 112 -28.52 10.11 -3.47
N ILE A 113 -27.34 9.59 -3.15
CA ILE A 113 -26.96 9.19 -1.80
C ILE A 113 -26.16 10.31 -1.14
N GLU A 114 -26.31 10.45 0.18
CA GLU A 114 -25.62 11.45 0.97
C GLU A 114 -24.11 11.44 0.71
N GLY A 115 -23.54 12.62 0.44
CA GLY A 115 -22.12 12.83 0.25
C GLY A 115 -21.54 12.33 -1.07
N LEU A 116 -22.35 11.81 -2.01
CA LEU A 116 -21.89 11.34 -3.30
C LEU A 116 -21.16 12.46 -4.10
N TYR A 117 -20.09 12.10 -4.79
CA TYR A 117 -19.43 12.92 -5.79
C TYR A 117 -19.20 12.14 -7.08
N LEU A 118 -19.69 12.67 -8.19
CA LEU A 118 -19.39 12.18 -9.55
C LEU A 118 -18.76 13.31 -10.35
N GLY A 119 -17.47 13.16 -10.65
CA GLY A 119 -16.67 14.17 -11.35
C GLY A 119 -16.97 14.24 -12.85
N GLU A 120 -16.47 15.30 -13.49
CA GLU A 120 -16.65 15.53 -14.92
C GLU A 120 -16.14 14.37 -15.78
N PHE A 121 -16.87 14.02 -16.85
CA PHE A 121 -16.54 12.95 -17.79
C PHE A 121 -16.37 11.57 -17.14
N SER A 122 -16.84 11.37 -15.93
CA SER A 122 -16.99 10.02 -15.38
C SER A 122 -18.16 9.31 -16.05
N VAL A 123 -18.05 8.00 -16.22
CA VAL A 123 -19.08 7.15 -16.82
C VAL A 123 -19.48 6.09 -15.81
N ILE A 124 -20.76 6.00 -15.54
CA ILE A 124 -21.35 5.00 -14.64
C ILE A 124 -22.25 4.08 -15.43
N GLY A 125 -21.97 2.79 -15.41
CA GLY A 125 -22.72 1.74 -16.11
C GLY A 125 -24.10 1.48 -15.52
N LYS A 126 -24.77 0.47 -16.07
CA LYS A 126 -26.09 0.04 -15.62
C LYS A 126 -26.01 -0.74 -14.31
N ASN A 127 -27.04 -0.62 -13.48
CA ASN A 127 -27.17 -1.38 -12.22
C ASN A 127 -25.98 -1.22 -11.27
N VAL A 128 -25.30 -0.06 -11.29
CA VAL A 128 -24.23 0.24 -10.35
C VAL A 128 -24.83 0.66 -9.01
N SER A 129 -24.40 0.02 -7.93
CA SER A 129 -24.75 0.38 -6.57
C SER A 129 -23.61 1.15 -5.91
N LEU A 130 -23.90 2.35 -5.40
CA LEU A 130 -22.94 3.22 -4.71
C LEU A 130 -23.35 3.37 -3.25
N GLY A 131 -22.39 3.30 -2.34
CA GLY A 131 -22.61 3.58 -0.91
C GLY A 131 -22.58 5.07 -0.58
N ARG A 132 -22.90 5.41 0.69
CA ARG A 132 -22.80 6.78 1.18
C ARG A 132 -21.39 7.33 1.05
N ASN A 133 -21.27 8.61 0.78
CA ASN A 133 -20.00 9.34 0.75
C ASN A 133 -18.95 8.81 -0.26
N VAL A 134 -19.39 8.06 -1.27
CA VAL A 134 -18.52 7.62 -2.38
C VAL A 134 -18.05 8.82 -3.19
N LYS A 135 -16.79 8.82 -3.60
CA LYS A 135 -16.13 9.84 -4.41
C LYS A 135 -15.59 9.24 -5.68
N ILE A 136 -16.16 9.59 -6.82
CA ILE A 136 -15.70 9.18 -8.14
C ILE A 136 -15.18 10.42 -8.88
N TYR A 137 -13.87 10.48 -9.03
CA TYR A 137 -13.20 11.64 -9.63
C TYR A 137 -13.31 11.66 -11.16
N PRO A 138 -12.95 12.78 -11.81
CA PRO A 138 -13.12 12.94 -13.25
C PRO A 138 -12.50 11.82 -14.08
N GLN A 139 -13.15 11.50 -15.24
CA GLN A 139 -12.68 10.50 -16.21
C GLN A 139 -12.61 9.05 -15.69
N ALA A 140 -13.16 8.75 -14.53
CA ALA A 140 -13.30 7.38 -14.07
C ALA A 140 -14.39 6.65 -14.85
N PHE A 141 -14.21 5.35 -15.07
CA PHE A 141 -15.19 4.47 -15.71
C PHE A 141 -15.58 3.35 -14.74
N ILE A 142 -16.88 3.20 -14.52
CA ILE A 142 -17.46 2.14 -13.70
C ILE A 142 -18.37 1.31 -14.60
N GLY A 143 -18.02 0.06 -14.82
CA GLY A 143 -18.78 -0.87 -15.66
C GLY A 143 -20.12 -1.32 -15.03
N ASP A 144 -20.90 -2.05 -15.79
CA ASP A 144 -22.23 -2.53 -15.37
C ASP A 144 -22.16 -3.47 -14.18
N ASN A 145 -23.20 -3.48 -13.34
CA ASN A 145 -23.39 -4.38 -12.20
C ASN A 145 -22.29 -4.30 -11.14
N CYS A 146 -21.57 -3.18 -11.04
CA CYS A 146 -20.58 -2.94 -10.00
C CYS A 146 -21.25 -2.53 -8.68
N THR A 147 -20.61 -2.91 -7.57
CA THR A 147 -20.97 -2.44 -6.22
C THR A 147 -19.79 -1.74 -5.59
N ILE A 148 -19.99 -0.53 -5.05
CA ILE A 148 -18.97 0.28 -4.40
C ILE A 148 -19.47 0.69 -3.02
N GLY A 149 -18.76 0.27 -1.98
CA GLY A 149 -19.11 0.51 -0.58
C GLY A 149 -18.90 1.94 -0.12
N GLU A 150 -19.37 2.22 1.09
CA GLU A 150 -19.35 3.56 1.70
C GLU A 150 -17.94 4.13 1.87
N ASN A 151 -17.81 5.46 1.80
CA ASN A 151 -16.56 6.23 2.00
C ASN A 151 -15.43 5.84 1.03
N THR A 152 -15.72 5.11 -0.06
CA THR A 152 -14.72 4.71 -1.04
C THR A 152 -14.39 5.84 -1.99
N VAL A 153 -13.10 6.04 -2.24
CA VAL A 153 -12.56 7.09 -3.11
C VAL A 153 -11.93 6.47 -4.35
N ILE A 154 -12.44 6.85 -5.52
CA ILE A 154 -11.96 6.40 -6.82
C ILE A 154 -11.40 7.62 -7.55
N TYR A 155 -10.07 7.68 -7.67
CA TYR A 155 -9.39 8.82 -8.27
C TYR A 155 -9.52 8.87 -9.81
N SER A 156 -9.08 9.99 -10.38
CA SER A 156 -9.24 10.28 -11.80
C SER A 156 -8.62 9.20 -12.70
N GLY A 157 -9.34 8.87 -13.78
CA GLY A 157 -8.86 7.95 -14.80
C GLY A 157 -8.88 6.46 -14.42
N VAL A 158 -9.35 6.08 -13.24
CA VAL A 158 -9.55 4.68 -12.85
C VAL A 158 -10.57 4.00 -13.76
N LYS A 159 -10.33 2.75 -14.13
CA LYS A 159 -11.25 1.92 -14.92
C LYS A 159 -11.64 0.67 -14.13
N ILE A 160 -12.92 0.54 -13.84
CA ILE A 160 -13.49 -0.60 -13.14
C ILE A 160 -14.43 -1.32 -14.10
N TYR A 161 -14.08 -2.54 -14.44
CA TYR A 161 -14.88 -3.39 -15.34
C TYR A 161 -16.08 -3.99 -14.62
N SER A 162 -17.04 -4.45 -15.43
CA SER A 162 -18.34 -4.96 -14.97
C SER A 162 -18.22 -6.05 -13.91
N GLU A 163 -19.22 -6.12 -13.01
CA GLU A 163 -19.38 -7.12 -11.96
C GLU A 163 -18.34 -7.06 -10.82
N THR A 164 -17.48 -6.02 -10.82
CA THR A 164 -16.52 -5.79 -9.74
C THR A 164 -17.24 -5.35 -8.46
N LYS A 165 -16.80 -5.92 -7.33
CA LYS A 165 -17.31 -5.56 -6.00
C LYS A 165 -16.21 -4.92 -5.17
N ILE A 166 -16.47 -3.73 -4.65
CA ILE A 166 -15.55 -2.95 -3.83
C ILE A 166 -16.22 -2.66 -2.50
N GLY A 167 -15.52 -2.98 -1.41
CA GLY A 167 -15.98 -2.77 -0.04
C GLY A 167 -15.95 -1.31 0.39
N ASN A 168 -16.05 -1.09 1.69
CA ASN A 168 -16.09 0.22 2.32
C ASN A 168 -14.67 0.78 2.56
N ASN A 169 -14.54 2.10 2.65
CA ASN A 169 -13.30 2.81 3.00
C ASN A 169 -12.12 2.46 2.07
N CYS A 170 -12.38 2.08 0.84
CA CYS A 170 -11.33 1.78 -0.13
C CYS A 170 -10.80 3.05 -0.78
N THR A 171 -9.53 3.03 -1.18
CA THR A 171 -8.92 4.11 -1.96
C THR A 171 -8.26 3.51 -3.20
N ILE A 172 -8.63 4.01 -4.39
CA ILE A 172 -8.09 3.53 -5.67
C ILE A 172 -7.48 4.71 -6.41
N HIS A 173 -6.16 4.68 -6.54
CA HIS A 173 -5.41 5.79 -7.15
C HIS A 173 -5.45 5.77 -8.68
N SER A 174 -5.13 6.93 -9.25
CA SER A 174 -5.30 7.25 -10.67
C SER A 174 -4.65 6.24 -11.62
N GLY A 175 -5.31 5.99 -12.75
CA GLY A 175 -4.81 5.12 -13.81
C GLY A 175 -4.95 3.62 -13.54
N THR A 176 -5.40 3.22 -12.37
CA THR A 176 -5.58 1.80 -12.01
C THR A 176 -6.73 1.18 -12.79
N VAL A 177 -6.52 -0.06 -13.26
CA VAL A 177 -7.50 -0.87 -13.99
C VAL A 177 -7.87 -2.09 -13.15
N ILE A 178 -9.17 -2.28 -12.92
CA ILE A 178 -9.70 -3.39 -12.12
C ILE A 178 -10.70 -4.18 -12.95
N GLY A 179 -10.48 -5.49 -13.07
CA GLY A 179 -11.39 -6.41 -13.74
C GLY A 179 -11.15 -6.55 -15.25
N SER A 180 -9.97 -6.13 -15.77
CA SER A 180 -9.54 -6.51 -17.12
C SER A 180 -9.37 -8.02 -17.25
N ASP A 181 -9.44 -8.53 -18.47
CA ASP A 181 -9.27 -9.95 -18.72
C ASP A 181 -7.87 -10.43 -18.33
N GLY A 182 -7.82 -11.53 -17.59
CA GLY A 182 -6.57 -12.23 -17.30
C GLY A 182 -5.89 -12.80 -18.55
N PHE A 183 -4.60 -13.10 -18.44
CA PHE A 183 -3.80 -13.71 -19.50
C PHE A 183 -4.12 -15.20 -19.61
N GLY A 184 -5.18 -15.53 -20.34
CA GLY A 184 -5.65 -16.89 -20.56
C GLY A 184 -5.72 -17.24 -22.03
N PHE A 185 -4.84 -18.15 -22.49
CA PHE A 185 -4.79 -18.63 -23.89
C PHE A 185 -4.52 -20.12 -23.93
N ALA A 186 -5.22 -20.84 -24.81
CA ALA A 186 -5.02 -22.26 -25.07
C ALA A 186 -4.22 -22.46 -26.35
N LEU A 187 -3.08 -23.13 -26.23
CA LEU A 187 -2.25 -23.48 -27.38
C LEU A 187 -2.97 -24.54 -28.23
N GLN A 188 -3.07 -24.30 -29.54
CA GLN A 188 -3.65 -25.22 -30.53
C GLN A 188 -2.57 -26.07 -31.19
N ASN A 189 -2.98 -27.15 -31.85
CA ASN A 189 -2.07 -28.09 -32.53
C ASN A 189 -1.27 -27.43 -33.67
N ASP A 190 -1.76 -26.34 -34.24
CA ASP A 190 -1.10 -25.59 -35.31
C ASP A 190 -0.14 -24.51 -34.78
N GLY A 191 0.04 -24.42 -33.45
CA GLY A 191 0.90 -23.44 -32.80
C GLY A 191 0.24 -22.07 -32.57
N THR A 192 -1.04 -21.88 -32.89
CA THR A 192 -1.80 -20.68 -32.61
C THR A 192 -2.39 -20.73 -31.20
N TYR A 193 -2.89 -19.57 -30.74
CA TYR A 193 -3.52 -19.43 -29.42
C TYR A 193 -4.97 -18.99 -29.53
N ILE A 194 -5.86 -19.72 -28.85
CA ILE A 194 -7.26 -19.30 -28.68
C ILE A 194 -7.41 -18.65 -27.31
N LYS A 195 -8.03 -17.48 -27.28
CA LYS A 195 -8.34 -16.79 -26.01
C LYS A 195 -9.33 -17.58 -25.18
N ILE A 196 -9.01 -17.77 -23.90
CA ILE A 196 -9.92 -18.31 -22.91
C ILE A 196 -10.77 -17.16 -22.35
N PRO A 197 -12.11 -17.18 -22.52
CA PRO A 197 -12.98 -16.14 -21.94
C PRO A 197 -12.82 -16.05 -20.42
N GLN A 198 -12.75 -14.82 -19.92
CA GLN A 198 -12.63 -14.53 -18.50
C GLN A 198 -14.01 -14.12 -17.96
N VAL A 199 -14.72 -15.06 -17.33
CA VAL A 199 -16.13 -14.88 -16.92
C VAL A 199 -16.31 -14.62 -15.43
N GLY A 200 -15.23 -14.58 -14.68
CA GLY A 200 -15.23 -14.23 -13.27
C GLY A 200 -15.16 -12.72 -13.04
N ASN A 201 -14.95 -12.31 -11.80
CA ASN A 201 -14.91 -10.91 -11.40
C ASN A 201 -13.73 -10.61 -10.45
N VAL A 202 -13.71 -9.37 -9.90
CA VAL A 202 -12.80 -8.92 -8.85
C VAL A 202 -13.61 -8.56 -7.61
N ILE A 203 -13.10 -8.90 -6.45
CA ILE A 203 -13.63 -8.51 -5.14
C ILE A 203 -12.53 -7.83 -4.34
N LEU A 204 -12.76 -6.59 -3.96
CA LEU A 204 -11.98 -5.86 -2.96
C LEU A 204 -12.81 -5.82 -1.69
N GLU A 205 -12.29 -6.35 -0.59
CA GLU A 205 -12.94 -6.21 0.72
C GLU A 205 -12.72 -4.79 1.28
N ASP A 206 -13.15 -4.54 2.53
CA ASP A 206 -13.05 -3.21 3.15
C ASP A 206 -11.60 -2.77 3.39
N ASP A 207 -11.38 -1.47 3.51
CA ASP A 207 -10.12 -0.85 3.90
C ASP A 207 -8.93 -1.14 2.93
N VAL A 208 -9.23 -1.54 1.68
CA VAL A 208 -8.21 -1.79 0.65
C VAL A 208 -7.72 -0.48 0.04
N GLU A 209 -6.41 -0.35 -0.13
CA GLU A 209 -5.80 0.76 -0.86
C GLU A 209 -4.96 0.26 -2.02
N ILE A 210 -5.18 0.83 -3.21
CA ILE A 210 -4.49 0.45 -4.44
C ILE A 210 -3.81 1.68 -5.02
N GLY A 211 -2.49 1.62 -5.15
CA GLY A 211 -1.65 2.66 -5.74
C GLY A 211 -1.96 2.94 -7.21
N ALA A 212 -1.25 3.90 -7.77
CA ALA A 212 -1.48 4.35 -9.14
C ALA A 212 -0.98 3.32 -10.19
N ASN A 213 -1.69 3.26 -11.32
CA ASN A 213 -1.33 2.41 -12.48
C ASN A 213 -1.16 0.93 -12.13
N CYS A 214 -1.91 0.42 -11.18
CA CYS A 214 -2.01 -1.02 -10.92
C CYS A 214 -2.98 -1.68 -11.89
N THR A 215 -2.80 -2.99 -12.13
CA THR A 215 -3.73 -3.80 -12.90
C THR A 215 -4.14 -5.02 -12.11
N ILE A 216 -5.44 -5.17 -11.86
CA ILE A 216 -6.02 -6.32 -11.16
C ILE A 216 -6.96 -7.04 -12.14
N ASP A 217 -6.53 -8.21 -12.60
CA ASP A 217 -7.29 -8.99 -13.58
C ASP A 217 -8.45 -9.72 -12.93
N ARG A 218 -9.56 -9.85 -13.68
CA ARG A 218 -10.66 -10.71 -13.29
C ARG A 218 -10.27 -12.18 -13.31
N ALA A 219 -10.93 -12.97 -12.51
CA ALA A 219 -10.75 -14.40 -12.54
C ALA A 219 -11.27 -15.02 -13.85
N THR A 220 -10.68 -16.12 -14.27
CA THR A 220 -11.25 -16.94 -15.36
C THR A 220 -12.65 -17.44 -14.97
N MET A 221 -12.79 -17.96 -13.74
CA MET A 221 -14.04 -18.36 -13.09
C MET A 221 -13.91 -18.04 -11.60
N GLY A 222 -15.00 -17.64 -10.95
CA GLY A 222 -14.98 -17.20 -9.56
C GLY A 222 -14.44 -15.77 -9.44
N SER A 223 -13.53 -15.50 -8.51
CA SER A 223 -13.09 -14.14 -8.21
C SER A 223 -11.59 -14.06 -7.98
N THR A 224 -10.97 -12.95 -8.42
CA THR A 224 -9.70 -12.45 -7.89
C THR A 224 -10.02 -11.62 -6.65
N ILE A 225 -9.37 -11.89 -5.51
CA ILE A 225 -9.80 -11.36 -4.21
C ILE A 225 -8.65 -10.64 -3.49
N LEU A 226 -8.88 -9.39 -3.12
CA LEU A 226 -8.04 -8.65 -2.18
C LEU A 226 -8.80 -8.55 -0.85
N ARG A 227 -8.27 -9.20 0.19
CA ARG A 227 -8.87 -9.24 1.51
C ARG A 227 -8.74 -7.91 2.24
N ARG A 228 -9.49 -7.78 3.33
CA ARG A 228 -9.55 -6.56 4.12
C ARG A 228 -8.18 -6.02 4.49
N GLY A 229 -7.99 -4.70 4.33
CA GLY A 229 -6.80 -3.98 4.75
C GLY A 229 -5.57 -4.15 3.85
N VAL A 230 -5.68 -4.82 2.71
CA VAL A 230 -4.57 -4.95 1.73
C VAL A 230 -4.14 -3.58 1.24
N LYS A 231 -2.82 -3.36 1.16
CA LYS A 231 -2.20 -2.14 0.62
C LYS A 231 -1.28 -2.49 -0.54
N LEU A 232 -1.60 -2.02 -1.72
CA LEU A 232 -0.79 -2.13 -2.91
C LEU A 232 -0.17 -0.77 -3.23
N ASP A 233 1.12 -0.72 -3.40
CA ASP A 233 1.84 0.43 -3.93
C ASP A 233 1.63 0.52 -5.46
N ASN A 234 2.34 1.40 -6.14
CA ASN A 234 2.13 1.71 -7.56
C ASN A 234 2.66 0.62 -8.51
N LEU A 235 2.07 0.53 -9.71
CA LEU A 235 2.56 -0.31 -10.81
C LEU A 235 2.58 -1.82 -10.49
N ILE A 236 1.64 -2.31 -9.70
CA ILE A 236 1.54 -3.72 -9.34
C ILE A 236 0.61 -4.44 -10.32
N GLN A 237 1.02 -5.65 -10.76
CA GLN A 237 0.19 -6.58 -11.51
C GLN A 237 -0.33 -7.69 -10.60
N VAL A 238 -1.63 -7.80 -10.49
CA VAL A 238 -2.34 -8.92 -9.84
C VAL A 238 -3.09 -9.70 -10.92
N ALA A 239 -2.62 -10.90 -11.24
CA ALA A 239 -3.22 -11.72 -12.29
C ALA A 239 -4.52 -12.43 -11.81
N HIS A 240 -5.18 -13.11 -12.76
CA HIS A 240 -6.45 -13.80 -12.54
C HIS A 240 -6.41 -14.82 -11.41
N ASN A 241 -7.50 -14.95 -10.67
CA ASN A 241 -7.67 -15.94 -9.59
C ASN A 241 -6.66 -15.81 -8.42
N VAL A 242 -5.97 -14.68 -8.30
CA VAL A 242 -5.12 -14.39 -7.15
C VAL A 242 -5.99 -14.10 -5.93
N GLU A 243 -5.54 -14.57 -4.77
CA GLU A 243 -6.10 -14.19 -3.48
C GLU A 243 -4.99 -13.59 -2.61
N ILE A 244 -5.19 -12.35 -2.14
CA ILE A 244 -4.27 -11.66 -1.23
C ILE A 244 -4.91 -11.57 0.14
N GLY A 245 -4.24 -12.14 1.15
CA GLY A 245 -4.69 -12.20 2.53
C GLY A 245 -4.75 -10.84 3.23
N LYS A 246 -5.44 -10.79 4.36
CA LYS A 246 -5.72 -9.56 5.13
C LYS A 246 -4.44 -8.83 5.53
N ASN A 247 -4.50 -7.50 5.51
CA ASN A 247 -3.41 -6.60 5.95
C ASN A 247 -2.06 -6.87 5.26
N THR A 248 -2.03 -7.57 4.13
CA THR A 248 -0.82 -7.77 3.35
C THR A 248 -0.46 -6.49 2.61
N VAL A 249 0.82 -6.12 2.67
CA VAL A 249 1.35 -4.93 2.01
C VAL A 249 2.34 -5.32 0.93
N ILE A 250 2.23 -4.71 -0.25
CA ILE A 250 3.03 -5.04 -1.42
C ILE A 250 3.60 -3.74 -2.00
N ALA A 251 4.92 -3.64 -2.05
CA ALA A 251 5.62 -2.49 -2.60
C ALA A 251 5.63 -2.50 -4.14
N ALA A 252 5.97 -1.35 -4.73
CA ALA A 252 5.82 -1.06 -6.15
C ALA A 252 6.45 -2.09 -7.10
N GLN A 253 5.83 -2.21 -8.28
CA GLN A 253 6.29 -3.02 -9.41
C GLN A 253 6.35 -4.53 -9.12
N ALA A 254 5.68 -5.04 -8.09
CA ALA A 254 5.56 -6.47 -7.88
C ALA A 254 4.62 -7.11 -8.92
N GLY A 255 4.92 -8.34 -9.34
CA GLY A 255 4.11 -9.13 -10.27
C GLY A 255 3.65 -10.44 -9.64
N ILE A 256 2.33 -10.64 -9.57
CA ILE A 256 1.71 -11.81 -8.96
C ILE A 256 1.02 -12.59 -10.07
N SER A 257 1.57 -13.75 -10.42
CA SER A 257 1.01 -14.62 -11.47
C SER A 257 -0.30 -15.27 -11.04
N GLY A 258 -1.03 -15.84 -12.04
CA GLY A 258 -2.36 -16.40 -11.81
C GLY A 258 -2.44 -17.47 -10.73
N SER A 259 -3.55 -17.50 -10.01
CA SER A 259 -3.88 -18.49 -8.98
C SER A 259 -2.92 -18.54 -7.78
N VAL A 260 -2.13 -17.49 -7.55
CA VAL A 260 -1.31 -17.36 -6.33
C VAL A 260 -2.19 -17.02 -5.15
N LYS A 261 -1.89 -17.64 -4.00
CA LYS A 261 -2.51 -17.30 -2.71
C LYS A 261 -1.46 -16.74 -1.76
N LEU A 262 -1.58 -15.47 -1.43
CA LEU A 262 -0.79 -14.83 -0.38
C LEU A 262 -1.56 -14.89 0.94
N GLY A 263 -0.88 -15.29 2.01
CA GLY A 263 -1.44 -15.30 3.35
C GLY A 263 -1.69 -13.91 3.94
N ASP A 264 -2.16 -13.88 5.17
CA ASP A 264 -2.42 -12.67 5.93
C ASP A 264 -1.11 -12.02 6.43
N ASN A 265 -1.09 -10.69 6.58
CA ASN A 265 0.01 -9.92 7.17
C ASN A 265 1.38 -10.12 6.48
N CYS A 266 1.40 -10.44 5.19
CA CYS A 266 2.64 -10.54 4.44
C CYS A 266 3.20 -9.15 4.12
N VAL A 267 4.55 -9.05 4.03
CA VAL A 267 5.27 -7.82 3.64
C VAL A 267 6.12 -8.13 2.41
N ILE A 268 5.71 -7.62 1.26
CA ILE A 268 6.34 -7.93 -0.03
C ILE A 268 7.09 -6.70 -0.54
N GLY A 269 8.39 -6.85 -0.75
CA GLY A 269 9.26 -5.81 -1.29
C GLY A 269 8.96 -5.47 -2.75
N GLY A 270 9.51 -4.36 -3.20
CA GLY A 270 9.34 -3.91 -4.61
C GLY A 270 9.98 -4.86 -5.61
N GLN A 271 9.37 -4.95 -6.80
CA GLN A 271 9.85 -5.78 -7.91
C GLN A 271 9.94 -7.28 -7.61
N VAL A 272 9.16 -7.77 -6.65
CA VAL A 272 9.05 -9.20 -6.37
C VAL A 272 8.18 -9.87 -7.44
N GLY A 273 8.62 -11.02 -7.95
CA GLY A 273 7.89 -11.82 -8.92
C GLY A 273 7.47 -13.19 -8.34
N PHE A 274 6.20 -13.55 -8.50
CA PHE A 274 5.67 -14.86 -8.08
C PHE A 274 5.34 -15.71 -9.31
N VAL A 275 5.77 -16.97 -9.33
CA VAL A 275 5.26 -17.94 -10.31
C VAL A 275 3.80 -18.30 -9.98
N GLY A 276 3.07 -18.79 -10.99
CA GLY A 276 1.65 -19.16 -10.81
C GLY A 276 1.43 -20.36 -9.88
N HIS A 277 0.21 -20.45 -9.34
CA HIS A 277 -0.30 -21.59 -8.58
C HIS A 277 0.45 -21.94 -7.28
N ILE A 278 1.08 -20.95 -6.64
CA ILE A 278 1.78 -21.15 -5.36
C ILE A 278 1.01 -20.51 -4.20
N THR A 279 1.34 -20.98 -2.99
CA THR A 279 0.80 -20.46 -1.73
C THR A 279 1.92 -19.93 -0.86
N ILE A 280 1.72 -18.75 -0.28
CA ILE A 280 2.65 -18.08 0.63
C ILE A 280 2.00 -18.01 2.01
N ALA A 281 2.68 -18.53 3.01
CA ALA A 281 2.18 -18.57 4.39
C ALA A 281 2.08 -17.18 5.01
N ASP A 282 1.22 -17.06 6.03
CA ASP A 282 0.98 -15.82 6.77
C ASP A 282 2.25 -15.19 7.35
N GLY A 283 2.30 -13.87 7.41
CA GLY A 283 3.40 -13.12 8.01
C GLY A 283 4.73 -13.23 7.26
N THR A 284 4.75 -13.82 6.06
CA THR A 284 5.96 -13.94 5.25
C THR A 284 6.47 -12.57 4.82
N GLN A 285 7.78 -12.33 4.97
CA GLN A 285 8.43 -11.11 4.52
C GLN A 285 9.38 -11.43 3.36
N ILE A 286 9.21 -10.73 2.24
CA ILE A 286 10.02 -10.96 1.03
C ILE A 286 10.75 -9.67 0.66
N GLY A 287 12.08 -9.73 0.64
CA GLY A 287 12.93 -8.61 0.24
C GLY A 287 12.76 -8.25 -1.23
N ALA A 288 13.08 -6.99 -1.58
CA ALA A 288 12.93 -6.49 -2.94
C ALA A 288 13.72 -7.30 -3.98
N GLN A 289 13.24 -7.28 -5.23
CA GLN A 289 13.85 -7.96 -6.39
C GLN A 289 14.01 -9.48 -6.21
N SER A 290 13.12 -10.10 -5.44
CA SER A 290 13.12 -11.55 -5.22
C SER A 290 12.24 -12.28 -6.23
N GLY A 291 12.70 -13.45 -6.68
CA GLY A 291 11.93 -14.37 -7.51
C GLY A 291 11.43 -15.57 -6.71
N ILE A 292 10.13 -15.80 -6.71
CA ILE A 292 9.49 -16.84 -5.90
C ILE A 292 9.06 -18.03 -6.77
N PRO A 293 9.88 -19.08 -6.86
CA PRO A 293 9.65 -20.21 -7.78
C PRO A 293 8.76 -21.31 -7.20
N LYS A 294 8.39 -21.26 -5.93
CA LYS A 294 7.61 -22.30 -5.24
C LYS A 294 6.91 -21.78 -4.00
N SER A 295 5.95 -22.54 -3.50
CA SER A 295 5.23 -22.22 -2.26
C SER A 295 6.18 -22.05 -1.05
N ILE A 296 5.81 -21.13 -0.16
CA ILE A 296 6.43 -20.91 1.15
C ILE A 296 5.40 -21.33 2.20
N THR A 297 5.68 -22.41 2.91
CA THR A 297 4.74 -23.01 3.88
C THR A 297 5.01 -22.63 5.33
N GLU A 298 6.18 -22.07 5.61
CA GLU A 298 6.57 -21.64 6.96
C GLU A 298 6.16 -20.19 7.22
N PRO A 299 5.25 -19.92 8.16
CA PRO A 299 4.79 -18.57 8.44
C PRO A 299 5.87 -17.72 9.13
N GLY A 300 5.77 -16.39 8.99
CA GLY A 300 6.60 -15.41 9.69
C GLY A 300 8.08 -15.40 9.29
N LYS A 301 8.46 -16.07 8.21
CA LYS A 301 9.87 -16.14 7.77
C LYS A 301 10.23 -15.00 6.83
N GLN A 302 11.50 -14.67 6.80
CA GLN A 302 12.09 -13.67 5.93
C GLN A 302 12.90 -14.32 4.81
N TRP A 303 12.67 -13.86 3.58
CA TRP A 303 13.24 -14.40 2.36
C TRP A 303 13.79 -13.30 1.46
N ILE A 304 14.87 -13.58 0.74
CA ILE A 304 15.42 -12.65 -0.27
C ILE A 304 16.18 -13.42 -1.34
N GLY A 305 16.22 -12.87 -2.54
CA GLY A 305 17.06 -13.36 -3.65
C GLY A 305 16.27 -13.90 -4.84
N SER A 306 17.00 -14.18 -5.91
CA SER A 306 16.44 -14.77 -7.12
C SER A 306 17.40 -15.88 -7.62
N PRO A 307 17.05 -17.16 -7.34
CA PRO A 307 15.92 -17.64 -6.54
C PRO A 307 16.02 -17.26 -5.06
N ILE A 308 14.86 -17.25 -4.38
CA ILE A 308 14.83 -16.88 -2.95
C ILE A 308 15.55 -17.91 -2.07
N MET A 309 16.14 -17.39 -1.00
CA MET A 309 16.69 -18.15 0.14
C MET A 309 16.21 -17.51 1.47
N PRO A 310 16.26 -18.25 2.60
CA PRO A 310 16.14 -17.63 3.92
C PRO A 310 17.14 -16.48 4.07
N LEU A 311 16.71 -15.38 4.70
CA LEU A 311 17.47 -14.12 4.72
C LEU A 311 18.92 -14.29 5.18
N LYS A 312 19.13 -15.06 6.29
CA LYS A 312 20.48 -15.31 6.82
C LYS A 312 21.37 -16.08 5.85
N GLU A 313 20.81 -17.03 5.13
CA GLU A 313 21.52 -17.81 4.12
C GLU A 313 21.85 -16.97 2.90
N ALA A 314 20.91 -16.14 2.43
CA ALA A 314 21.12 -15.21 1.35
C ALA A 314 22.29 -14.26 1.62
N PHE A 315 22.36 -13.68 2.82
CA PHE A 315 23.48 -12.80 3.19
C PHE A 315 24.81 -13.53 3.20
N LYS A 316 24.88 -14.76 3.74
CA LYS A 316 26.10 -15.58 3.67
C LYS A 316 26.49 -15.86 2.22
N ALA A 317 25.55 -16.26 1.39
CA ALA A 317 25.79 -16.52 -0.04
C ALA A 317 26.30 -15.26 -0.77
N GLN A 318 25.73 -14.07 -0.51
CA GLN A 318 26.19 -12.82 -1.11
C GLN A 318 27.63 -12.45 -0.71
N VAL A 319 28.06 -12.73 0.51
CA VAL A 319 29.45 -12.53 0.95
C VAL A 319 30.40 -13.45 0.17
N ILE A 320 30.02 -14.72 0.00
CA ILE A 320 30.81 -15.70 -0.75
C ILE A 320 30.83 -15.35 -2.25
N TYR A 321 29.67 -14.94 -2.81
CA TYR A 321 29.56 -14.53 -4.20
C TYR A 321 30.57 -13.46 -4.59
N ARG A 322 30.78 -12.46 -3.72
CA ARG A 322 31.77 -11.40 -3.95
C ARG A 322 33.23 -11.93 -3.97
N LYS A 323 33.48 -13.08 -3.35
CA LYS A 323 34.79 -13.72 -3.27
C LYS A 323 35.01 -14.83 -4.29
N LEU A 324 34.00 -15.12 -5.15
CA LEU A 324 34.11 -16.18 -6.15
C LEU A 324 35.35 -16.04 -7.06
N PRO A 325 35.74 -14.87 -7.58
CA PRO A 325 36.96 -14.74 -8.40
C PRO A 325 38.23 -15.12 -7.63
N GLU A 326 38.32 -14.80 -6.33
CA GLU A 326 39.44 -15.18 -5.46
C GLU A 326 39.43 -16.69 -5.21
N LEU A 327 38.27 -17.27 -4.93
CA LEU A 327 38.10 -18.71 -4.74
C LEU A 327 38.47 -19.50 -5.98
N ASP A 328 38.04 -19.06 -7.17
CA ASP A 328 38.39 -19.65 -8.43
C ASP A 328 39.92 -19.66 -8.66
N THR A 329 40.59 -18.56 -8.41
CA THR A 329 42.05 -18.43 -8.48
C THR A 329 42.74 -19.42 -7.53
N ARG A 330 42.26 -19.56 -6.29
CA ARG A 330 42.81 -20.49 -5.30
C ARG A 330 42.62 -21.96 -5.72
N VAL A 331 41.45 -22.29 -6.24
CA VAL A 331 41.14 -23.64 -6.74
C VAL A 331 42.09 -24.00 -7.91
N ASN A 332 42.20 -23.11 -8.90
CA ASN A 332 43.08 -23.31 -10.07
C ASN A 332 44.57 -23.50 -9.66
N ASN A 333 45.03 -22.78 -8.62
CA ASN A 333 46.39 -22.93 -8.09
C ASN A 333 46.60 -24.29 -7.38
N LEU A 334 45.58 -24.77 -6.65
CA LEU A 334 45.61 -26.07 -6.01
C LEU A 334 45.63 -27.24 -7.01
N GLU A 335 44.90 -27.10 -8.11
CA GLU A 335 44.86 -28.10 -9.20
C GLU A 335 46.17 -28.16 -9.96
N LYS A 336 46.85 -27.02 -10.20
CA LYS A 336 48.16 -26.96 -10.84
C LYS A 336 49.30 -27.54 -10.03
N ASN A 337 49.12 -27.62 -8.70
CA ASN A 337 50.13 -28.17 -7.78
C ASN A 337 49.90 -29.64 -7.41
N LYS A 338 48.98 -30.31 -8.09
CA LYS A 338 48.80 -31.76 -8.10
C LYS A 338 49.49 -32.37 -9.30
#